data_44d0e9f35ddb1303142b7eccb3c71e2b
#
_entry.id   44d0e9f35ddb1303142b7eccb3c71e2b
#
_cell.length_a   1.000
_cell.length_b   1.000
_cell.length_c   1.000
_cell.angle_alpha   90.00
_cell.angle_beta   90.00
_cell.angle_gamma   90.00
#
_symmetry.space_group_name_H-M   'P 1'
#
loop_
_entity.id
_entity.type
_entity.pdbx_description
1 polymer ?
#
loop_
_entity_poly.entity_id
_entity_poly.type
_entity_poly.pdbx_seq_one_letter_code
_entity_poly.pdbx_strand_id
1 'polypeptide(L)'
;MHRSARWGLGAVGAGAALIVGLDLAALGEMDPFRRTISEHGLGERGWLFGLGVALLAVGSAAIGVSLARRRLAGVVGTVALLAWSAGLLVTAWFPKHDWSVGPSLSGSIHRAGSVIAFLSLPLAALIIARPWRAERHRAALAAFAFGIVAVLWVLGMGAVVMVGARSGLAWWQVMPLGLVERCLAAIEVIALTALGVWAAGKPVGLVEETSAG
;
A
#
# COMPACT_ATOMS: atom_id res chain seq x y z
N MET A 1 0.01 -18.35 15.84
CA MET A 1 -0.11 -16.90 15.63
C MET A 1 0.80 -16.37 14.52
N HIS A 2 2.01 -16.93 14.31
CA HIS A 2 2.91 -16.51 13.22
C HIS A 2 2.43 -16.90 11.81
N ARG A 3 1.52 -17.86 11.68
CA ARG A 3 1.04 -18.33 10.37
C ARG A 3 0.29 -17.24 9.59
N SER A 4 -0.62 -16.49 10.23
CA SER A 4 -1.41 -15.45 9.52
C SER A 4 -0.53 -14.33 8.94
N ALA A 5 0.49 -13.86 9.67
CA ALA A 5 1.42 -12.85 9.15
C ALA A 5 2.26 -13.40 7.97
N ARG A 6 2.72 -14.66 8.04
CA ARG A 6 3.47 -15.28 6.94
C ARG A 6 2.61 -15.47 5.69
N TRP A 7 1.37 -15.93 5.86
CA TRP A 7 0.39 -16.00 4.76
C TRP A 7 0.11 -14.63 4.18
N GLY A 8 -0.06 -13.61 5.05
CA GLY A 8 -0.23 -12.23 4.62
C GLY A 8 0.94 -11.73 3.79
N LEU A 9 2.18 -11.98 4.22
CA LEU A 9 3.39 -11.64 3.46
C LEU A 9 3.45 -12.36 2.12
N GLY A 10 3.09 -13.65 2.07
CA GLY A 10 3.01 -14.41 0.81
C GLY A 10 2.00 -13.81 -0.16
N ALA A 11 0.80 -13.45 0.33
CA ALA A 11 -0.24 -12.83 -0.49
C ALA A 11 0.18 -11.43 -0.99
N VAL A 12 0.80 -10.61 -0.12
CA VAL A 12 1.36 -9.31 -0.50
C VAL A 12 2.43 -9.47 -1.58
N GLY A 13 3.37 -10.40 -1.39
CA GLY A 13 4.41 -10.69 -2.39
C GLY A 13 3.84 -11.16 -3.72
N ALA A 14 2.85 -12.06 -3.71
CA ALA A 14 2.20 -12.54 -4.93
C ALA A 14 1.43 -11.40 -5.64
N GLY A 15 0.69 -10.57 -4.89
CA GLY A 15 -0.01 -9.42 -5.44
C GLY A 15 0.94 -8.41 -6.08
N ALA A 16 2.02 -8.05 -5.38
CA ALA A 16 3.05 -7.16 -5.90
C ALA A 16 3.73 -7.74 -7.15
N ALA A 17 4.04 -9.03 -7.16
CA ALA A 17 4.63 -9.70 -8.32
C ALA A 17 3.71 -9.69 -9.54
N LEU A 18 2.40 -9.87 -9.36
CA LEU A 18 1.41 -9.74 -10.44
C LEU A 18 1.40 -8.33 -11.03
N ILE A 19 1.38 -7.30 -10.19
CA ILE A 19 1.39 -5.90 -10.65
C ILE A 19 2.67 -5.59 -11.42
N VAL A 20 3.84 -5.96 -10.86
CA VAL A 20 5.13 -5.79 -11.54
C VAL A 20 5.16 -6.58 -12.86
N GLY A 21 4.63 -7.80 -12.86
CA GLY A 21 4.52 -8.62 -14.06
C GLY A 21 3.67 -7.97 -15.17
N LEU A 22 2.56 -7.32 -14.80
CA LEU A 22 1.74 -6.54 -15.74
C LEU A 22 2.50 -5.34 -16.30
N ASP A 23 3.23 -4.60 -15.45
CA ASP A 23 4.07 -3.48 -15.88
C ASP A 23 5.15 -3.95 -16.87
N LEU A 24 5.84 -5.06 -16.55
CA LEU A 24 6.87 -5.63 -17.42
C LEU A 24 6.29 -6.12 -18.74
N ALA A 25 5.12 -6.75 -18.73
CA ALA A 25 4.44 -7.23 -19.93
C ALA A 25 3.93 -6.10 -20.84
N ALA A 26 3.71 -4.91 -20.27
CA ALA A 26 3.26 -3.72 -21.01
C ALA A 26 4.41 -2.81 -21.45
N LEU A 27 5.67 -3.20 -21.22
CA LEU A 27 6.84 -2.43 -21.67
C LEU A 27 6.81 -2.27 -23.21
N GLY A 28 6.91 -1.03 -23.67
CA GLY A 28 6.83 -0.68 -25.08
C GLY A 28 5.42 -0.36 -25.58
N GLU A 29 4.37 -0.79 -24.88
CA GLU A 29 2.98 -0.49 -25.21
C GLU A 29 2.41 0.66 -24.34
N MET A 30 2.84 0.71 -23.07
CA MET A 30 2.36 1.67 -22.09
C MET A 30 3.54 2.47 -21.51
N ASP A 31 3.46 3.81 -21.57
CA ASP A 31 4.44 4.70 -20.94
C ASP A 31 4.30 4.65 -19.41
N PRO A 32 5.24 4.03 -18.66
CA PRO A 32 5.13 3.86 -17.22
C PRO A 32 5.26 5.18 -16.45
N PHE A 33 5.77 6.24 -17.07
CA PHE A 33 5.88 7.56 -16.44
C PHE A 33 4.54 8.28 -16.41
N ARG A 34 3.74 8.15 -17.46
CA ARG A 34 2.47 8.86 -17.63
C ARG A 34 1.26 8.02 -17.25
N ARG A 35 1.27 6.74 -17.60
CA ARG A 35 0.16 5.81 -17.42
C ARG A 35 0.22 5.17 -16.03
N THR A 36 -0.88 5.27 -15.30
CA THR A 36 -0.99 4.77 -13.92
C THR A 36 -1.05 3.24 -13.87
N ILE A 37 -0.66 2.63 -12.75
CA ILE A 37 -0.79 1.17 -12.53
C ILE A 37 -2.24 0.72 -12.72
N SER A 38 -3.19 1.52 -12.25
CA SER A 38 -4.62 1.22 -12.33
C SER A 38 -5.17 1.17 -13.77
N GLU A 39 -4.42 1.61 -14.77
CA GLU A 39 -4.81 1.47 -16.19
C GLU A 39 -4.76 0.04 -16.69
N HIS A 40 -3.96 -0.83 -16.06
CA HIS A 40 -4.02 -2.27 -16.30
C HIS A 40 -5.40 -2.87 -16.03
N GLY A 41 -6.22 -2.21 -15.19
CA GLY A 41 -7.59 -2.61 -14.89
C GLY A 41 -8.61 -2.35 -16.03
N LEU A 42 -8.25 -1.61 -17.07
CA LEU A 42 -9.16 -1.26 -18.17
C LEU A 42 -9.11 -2.23 -19.36
N GLY A 43 -8.05 -3.00 -19.52
CA GLY A 43 -7.88 -3.92 -20.64
C GLY A 43 -8.43 -5.33 -20.38
N GLU A 44 -8.28 -6.20 -21.38
CA GLU A 44 -8.68 -7.61 -21.30
C GLU A 44 -8.04 -8.36 -20.12
N ARG A 45 -6.85 -7.93 -19.69
CA ARG A 45 -6.11 -8.47 -18.54
C ARG A 45 -6.45 -7.77 -17.23
N GLY A 46 -7.49 -6.93 -17.19
CA GLY A 46 -7.90 -6.16 -16.01
C GLY A 46 -8.19 -7.04 -14.79
N TRP A 47 -8.66 -8.26 -14.99
CA TRP A 47 -8.85 -9.21 -13.91
C TRP A 47 -7.55 -9.60 -13.18
N LEU A 48 -6.38 -9.62 -13.88
CA LEU A 48 -5.08 -9.85 -13.24
C LEU A 48 -4.69 -8.69 -12.33
N PHE A 49 -4.95 -7.46 -12.75
CA PHE A 49 -4.79 -6.27 -11.91
C PHE A 49 -5.70 -6.39 -10.67
N GLY A 50 -6.99 -6.66 -10.86
CA GLY A 50 -7.92 -6.86 -9.77
C GLY A 50 -7.49 -7.96 -8.80
N LEU A 51 -7.01 -9.09 -9.30
CA LEU A 51 -6.46 -10.19 -8.49
C LEU A 51 -5.22 -9.75 -7.69
N GLY A 52 -4.28 -9.05 -8.34
CA GLY A 52 -3.06 -8.56 -7.69
C GLY A 52 -3.38 -7.62 -6.53
N VAL A 53 -4.28 -6.64 -6.76
CA VAL A 53 -4.71 -5.69 -5.74
C VAL A 53 -5.52 -6.37 -4.63
N ALA A 54 -6.38 -7.34 -4.96
CA ALA A 54 -7.12 -8.13 -3.97
C ALA A 54 -6.20 -8.97 -3.07
N LEU A 55 -5.14 -9.56 -3.64
CA LEU A 55 -4.12 -10.27 -2.86
C LEU A 55 -3.37 -9.33 -1.91
N LEU A 56 -3.02 -8.11 -2.36
CA LEU A 56 -2.47 -7.08 -1.49
C LEU A 56 -3.43 -6.75 -0.34
N ALA A 57 -4.71 -6.56 -0.63
CA ALA A 57 -5.73 -6.23 0.37
C ALA A 57 -5.90 -7.34 1.42
N VAL A 58 -6.07 -8.59 0.98
CA VAL A 58 -6.27 -9.74 1.89
C VAL A 58 -5.01 -10.01 2.70
N GLY A 59 -3.84 -9.92 2.05
CA GLY A 59 -2.55 -10.05 2.72
C GLY A 59 -2.35 -8.99 3.81
N SER A 60 -2.71 -7.74 3.51
CA SER A 60 -2.66 -6.62 4.46
C SER A 60 -3.59 -6.84 5.65
N ALA A 61 -4.82 -7.29 5.40
CA ALA A 61 -5.78 -7.62 6.46
C ALA A 61 -5.25 -8.75 7.37
N ALA A 62 -4.62 -9.79 6.81
CA ALA A 62 -4.01 -10.88 7.57
C ALA A 62 -2.84 -10.41 8.46
N ILE A 63 -2.01 -9.48 7.93
CA ILE A 63 -0.95 -8.81 8.70
C ILE A 63 -1.58 -7.98 9.83
N GLY A 64 -2.60 -7.18 9.52
CA GLY A 64 -3.33 -6.36 10.49
C GLY A 64 -3.93 -7.18 11.63
N VAL A 65 -4.59 -8.28 11.31
CA VAL A 65 -5.13 -9.23 12.31
C VAL A 65 -4.00 -9.80 13.19
N SER A 66 -2.84 -10.12 12.61
CA SER A 66 -1.70 -10.62 13.38
C SER A 66 -1.16 -9.56 14.35
N LEU A 67 -1.01 -8.32 13.89
CA LEU A 67 -0.57 -7.18 14.72
C LEU A 67 -1.58 -6.87 15.83
N ALA A 68 -2.88 -6.88 15.52
CA ALA A 68 -3.94 -6.65 16.50
C ALA A 68 -3.96 -7.73 17.59
N ARG A 69 -3.88 -9.01 17.20
CA ARG A 69 -3.81 -10.14 18.15
C ARG A 69 -2.57 -10.09 19.06
N ARG A 70 -1.48 -9.52 18.57
CA ARG A 70 -0.27 -9.27 19.35
C ARG A 70 -0.31 -7.96 20.15
N ARG A 71 -1.43 -7.23 20.12
CA ARG A 71 -1.63 -5.93 20.77
C ARG A 71 -0.62 -4.85 20.31
N LEU A 72 -0.02 -5.02 19.13
CA LEU A 72 0.94 -4.08 18.57
C LEU A 72 0.26 -2.91 17.83
N ALA A 73 -0.86 -3.17 17.14
CA ALA A 73 -1.52 -2.18 16.28
C ALA A 73 -2.34 -1.13 17.09
N GLY A 74 -2.90 -1.51 18.23
CA GLY A 74 -3.92 -0.69 18.89
C GLY A 74 -5.18 -0.53 18.03
N VAL A 75 -6.18 0.17 18.53
CA VAL A 75 -7.45 0.35 17.80
C VAL A 75 -7.24 1.20 16.54
N VAL A 76 -6.60 2.36 16.67
CA VAL A 76 -6.43 3.31 15.55
C VAL A 76 -5.58 2.72 14.44
N GLY A 77 -4.47 2.07 14.78
CA GLY A 77 -3.62 1.40 13.78
C GLY A 77 -4.33 0.25 13.08
N THR A 78 -5.16 -0.52 13.80
CA THR A 78 -5.98 -1.59 13.21
C THR A 78 -7.01 -1.02 12.24
N VAL A 79 -7.73 0.04 12.62
CA VAL A 79 -8.71 0.69 11.76
C VAL A 79 -8.04 1.26 10.50
N ALA A 80 -6.87 1.88 10.63
CA ALA A 80 -6.14 2.41 9.48
C ALA A 80 -5.71 1.29 8.50
N LEU A 81 -5.22 0.13 9.00
CA LEU A 81 -4.91 -1.03 8.14
C LEU A 81 -6.16 -1.64 7.50
N LEU A 82 -7.29 -1.65 8.19
CA LEU A 82 -8.55 -2.11 7.62
C LEU A 82 -9.04 -1.14 6.54
N ALA A 83 -8.92 0.16 6.75
CA ALA A 83 -9.26 1.18 5.75
C ALA A 83 -8.39 1.04 4.49
N TRP A 84 -7.08 0.82 4.65
CA TRP A 84 -6.18 0.46 3.55
C TRP A 84 -6.68 -0.77 2.78
N SER A 85 -6.93 -1.88 3.50
CA SER A 85 -7.39 -3.12 2.87
C SER A 85 -8.73 -2.97 2.16
N ALA A 86 -9.68 -2.25 2.76
CA ALA A 86 -10.98 -1.97 2.17
C ALA A 86 -10.85 -1.07 0.93
N GLY A 87 -10.02 -0.02 1.00
CA GLY A 87 -9.73 0.85 -0.13
C GLY A 87 -9.14 0.09 -1.31
N LEU A 88 -8.20 -0.82 -1.06
CA LEU A 88 -7.65 -1.70 -2.10
C LEU A 88 -8.71 -2.65 -2.69
N LEU A 89 -9.61 -3.23 -1.88
CA LEU A 89 -10.70 -4.07 -2.39
C LEU A 89 -11.64 -3.28 -3.29
N VAL A 90 -11.97 -2.05 -2.92
CA VAL A 90 -12.75 -1.14 -3.76
C VAL A 90 -12.00 -0.87 -5.08
N THR A 91 -10.71 -0.59 -5.01
CA THR A 91 -9.87 -0.36 -6.20
C THR A 91 -9.78 -1.61 -7.10
N ALA A 92 -9.75 -2.81 -6.51
CA ALA A 92 -9.71 -4.07 -7.24
C ALA A 92 -11.03 -4.38 -7.96
N TRP A 93 -12.15 -3.99 -7.38
CA TRP A 93 -13.48 -4.34 -7.87
C TRP A 93 -14.05 -3.34 -8.87
N PHE A 94 -13.82 -2.05 -8.66
CA PHE A 94 -14.34 -0.98 -9.50
C PHE A 94 -13.27 -0.52 -10.49
N PRO A 95 -13.48 -0.65 -11.82
CA PRO A 95 -12.58 -0.10 -12.83
C PRO A 95 -12.45 1.43 -12.69
N LYS A 96 -11.25 1.95 -12.94
CA LYS A 96 -11.01 3.40 -12.99
C LYS A 96 -11.76 4.06 -14.16
N HIS A 97 -11.75 5.39 -14.22
CA HIS A 97 -12.23 6.11 -15.40
C HIS A 97 -11.44 5.70 -16.64
N ASP A 98 -12.15 5.36 -17.69
CA ASP A 98 -11.60 5.33 -19.05
C ASP A 98 -11.80 6.72 -19.68
N TRP A 99 -10.71 7.48 -19.72
CA TRP A 99 -10.77 8.85 -20.25
C TRP A 99 -11.00 8.93 -21.76
N SER A 100 -10.92 7.83 -22.49
CA SER A 100 -11.32 7.76 -23.89
C SER A 100 -12.85 7.80 -24.06
N VAL A 101 -13.59 7.36 -23.03
CA VAL A 101 -15.05 7.35 -22.97
C VAL A 101 -15.59 8.48 -22.11
N GLY A 102 -14.90 8.80 -20.99
CA GLY A 102 -15.26 9.87 -20.08
C GLY A 102 -15.42 9.42 -18.62
N PRO A 103 -15.88 10.31 -17.73
CA PRO A 103 -16.04 10.01 -16.33
C PRO A 103 -17.18 9.00 -16.10
N SER A 104 -16.98 8.09 -15.11
CA SER A 104 -17.94 7.06 -14.73
C SER A 104 -18.13 7.01 -13.21
N LEU A 105 -19.28 6.49 -12.75
CA LEU A 105 -19.50 6.26 -11.31
C LEU A 105 -18.48 5.26 -10.76
N SER A 106 -18.21 4.18 -11.50
CA SER A 106 -17.18 3.18 -11.14
C SER A 106 -15.82 3.84 -10.92
N GLY A 107 -15.38 4.68 -11.85
CA GLY A 107 -14.11 5.40 -11.73
C GLY A 107 -14.08 6.38 -10.56
N SER A 108 -15.20 6.98 -10.18
CA SER A 108 -15.30 7.82 -8.99
C SER A 108 -15.15 7.01 -7.71
N ILE A 109 -15.78 5.83 -7.64
CA ILE A 109 -15.65 4.89 -6.52
C ILE A 109 -14.22 4.37 -6.42
N HIS A 110 -13.62 3.96 -7.55
CA HIS A 110 -12.22 3.54 -7.62
C HIS A 110 -11.27 4.61 -7.06
N ARG A 111 -11.46 5.86 -7.48
CA ARG A 111 -10.65 7.00 -7.02
C ARG A 111 -10.79 7.19 -5.50
N ALA A 112 -12.01 7.13 -4.97
CA ALA A 112 -12.23 7.24 -3.54
C ALA A 112 -11.54 6.11 -2.77
N GLY A 113 -11.64 4.85 -3.25
CA GLY A 113 -10.95 3.70 -2.69
C GLY A 113 -9.43 3.87 -2.69
N SER A 114 -8.85 4.33 -3.81
CA SER A 114 -7.41 4.60 -3.93
C SER A 114 -6.93 5.67 -2.97
N VAL A 115 -7.66 6.78 -2.84
CA VAL A 115 -7.32 7.85 -1.88
C VAL A 115 -7.36 7.35 -0.45
N ILE A 116 -8.41 6.60 -0.08
CA ILE A 116 -8.51 5.99 1.26
C ILE A 116 -7.30 5.07 1.50
N ALA A 117 -6.97 4.22 0.54
CA ALA A 117 -5.82 3.33 0.66
C ALA A 117 -4.52 4.13 0.86
N PHE A 118 -4.14 4.97 -0.10
CA PHE A 118 -2.87 5.70 -0.06
C PHE A 118 -2.69 6.64 1.13
N LEU A 119 -3.76 7.07 1.79
CA LEU A 119 -3.67 7.86 3.02
C LEU A 119 -3.63 6.98 4.28
N SER A 120 -4.30 5.83 4.25
CA SER A 120 -4.47 5.00 5.45
C SER A 120 -3.22 4.21 5.82
N LEU A 121 -2.46 3.68 4.84
CA LEU A 121 -1.28 2.86 5.15
C LEU A 121 -0.13 3.66 5.76
N PRO A 122 0.24 4.85 5.25
CA PRO A 122 1.24 5.69 5.90
C PRO A 122 0.88 6.00 7.36
N LEU A 123 -0.38 6.36 7.61
CA LEU A 123 -0.88 6.61 8.96
C LEU A 123 -0.80 5.35 9.84
N ALA A 124 -1.20 4.19 9.31
CA ALA A 124 -1.09 2.92 10.00
C ALA A 124 0.36 2.61 10.38
N ALA A 125 1.30 2.74 9.44
CA ALA A 125 2.72 2.49 9.66
C ALA A 125 3.29 3.39 10.76
N LEU A 126 2.98 4.69 10.74
CA LEU A 126 3.41 5.65 11.75
C LEU A 126 2.83 5.36 13.13
N ILE A 127 1.54 4.99 13.20
CA ILE A 127 0.86 4.76 14.47
C ILE A 127 1.29 3.43 15.10
N ILE A 128 1.46 2.38 14.29
CA ILE A 128 1.78 1.03 14.76
C ILE A 128 3.26 0.93 15.13
N ALA A 129 4.14 1.40 14.24
CA ALA A 129 5.59 1.20 14.33
C ALA A 129 6.34 2.30 15.09
N ARG A 130 5.66 3.01 15.99
CA ARG A 130 6.27 4.09 16.80
C ARG A 130 7.58 3.63 17.46
N PRO A 131 8.68 4.38 17.34
CA PRO A 131 10.00 3.97 17.84
C PRO A 131 10.03 3.59 19.32
N TRP A 132 9.24 4.28 20.18
CA TRP A 132 9.15 3.99 21.61
C TRP A 132 8.34 2.74 21.96
N ARG A 133 7.57 2.18 20.98
CA ARG A 133 6.85 0.92 21.13
C ARG A 133 7.55 -0.24 20.43
N ALA A 134 8.40 0.07 19.48
CA ALA A 134 9.02 -0.92 18.60
C ALA A 134 10.22 -1.65 19.24
N GLU A 135 10.58 -1.34 20.48
CA GLU A 135 11.72 -1.96 21.21
C GLU A 135 12.98 -2.08 20.33
N ARG A 136 13.23 -1.08 19.47
CA ARG A 136 14.31 -1.04 18.46
C ARG A 136 14.28 -2.20 17.44
N HIS A 137 13.13 -2.82 17.21
CA HIS A 137 12.99 -3.87 16.21
C HIS A 137 13.20 -3.29 14.80
N ARG A 138 14.22 -3.76 14.08
CA ARG A 138 14.63 -3.19 12.77
C ARG A 138 13.48 -3.08 11.77
N ALA A 139 12.64 -4.11 11.67
CA ALA A 139 11.51 -4.08 10.75
C ALA A 139 10.43 -3.04 11.15
N ALA A 140 10.20 -2.84 12.45
CA ALA A 140 9.29 -1.77 12.90
C ALA A 140 9.87 -0.40 12.58
N LEU A 141 11.18 -0.17 12.80
CA LEU A 141 11.83 1.08 12.44
C LEU A 141 11.77 1.34 10.92
N ALA A 142 11.98 0.30 10.10
CA ALA A 142 11.82 0.39 8.66
C ALA A 142 10.38 0.78 8.27
N ALA A 143 9.36 0.13 8.86
CA ALA A 143 7.96 0.47 8.60
C ALA A 143 7.65 1.93 8.96
N PHE A 144 8.18 2.43 10.09
CA PHE A 144 8.03 3.82 10.50
C PHE A 144 8.71 4.79 9.52
N ALA A 145 9.95 4.50 9.12
CA ALA A 145 10.70 5.33 8.18
C ALA A 145 10.00 5.41 6.82
N PHE A 146 9.55 4.27 6.26
CA PHE A 146 8.81 4.25 5.01
C PHE A 146 7.42 4.90 5.15
N GLY A 147 6.79 4.84 6.32
CA GLY A 147 5.59 5.61 6.63
C GLY A 147 5.82 7.12 6.55
N ILE A 148 6.94 7.62 7.09
CA ILE A 148 7.33 9.04 6.95
C ILE A 148 7.56 9.38 5.47
N VAL A 149 8.31 8.56 4.74
CA VAL A 149 8.60 8.80 3.32
C VAL A 149 7.29 8.86 2.51
N ALA A 150 6.33 7.96 2.77
CA ALA A 150 5.03 7.98 2.11
C ALA A 150 4.23 9.26 2.42
N VAL A 151 4.20 9.73 3.67
CA VAL A 151 3.55 10.99 4.02
C VAL A 151 4.21 12.17 3.31
N LEU A 152 5.54 12.24 3.33
CA LEU A 152 6.28 13.31 2.63
C LEU A 152 6.02 13.26 1.11
N TRP A 153 5.91 12.06 0.54
CA TRP A 153 5.57 11.87 -0.87
C TRP A 153 4.18 12.45 -1.19
N VAL A 154 3.16 12.10 -0.40
CA VAL A 154 1.80 12.61 -0.56
C VAL A 154 1.74 14.14 -0.40
N LEU A 155 2.43 14.68 0.61
CA LEU A 155 2.51 16.13 0.81
C LEU A 155 3.22 16.83 -0.36
N GLY A 156 4.31 16.23 -0.88
CA GLY A 156 5.02 16.72 -2.06
C GLY A 156 4.13 16.75 -3.30
N MET A 157 3.35 15.68 -3.52
CA MET A 157 2.34 15.65 -4.60
C MET A 157 1.33 16.79 -4.45
N GLY A 158 0.78 16.97 -3.24
CA GLY A 158 -0.15 18.06 -2.95
C GLY A 158 0.45 19.44 -3.23
N ALA A 159 1.71 19.65 -2.85
CA ALA A 159 2.42 20.90 -3.12
C ALA A 159 2.59 21.16 -4.62
N VAL A 160 2.99 20.14 -5.40
CA VAL A 160 3.12 20.26 -6.87
C VAL A 160 1.77 20.60 -7.52
N VAL A 161 0.69 19.95 -7.10
CA VAL A 161 -0.67 20.25 -7.57
C VAL A 161 -1.06 21.69 -7.27
N MET A 162 -0.80 22.15 -6.04
CA MET A 162 -1.12 23.53 -5.64
C MET A 162 -0.32 24.59 -6.42
N VAL A 163 0.97 24.35 -6.65
CA VAL A 163 1.81 25.25 -7.44
C VAL A 163 1.34 25.28 -8.90
N GLY A 164 1.07 24.11 -9.49
CA GLY A 164 0.54 24.00 -10.85
C GLY A 164 -0.80 24.74 -11.02
N ALA A 165 -1.71 24.57 -10.07
CA ALA A 165 -3.01 25.26 -10.07
C ALA A 165 -2.88 26.79 -10.04
N ARG A 166 -1.91 27.33 -9.26
CA ARG A 166 -1.62 28.77 -9.24
C ARG A 166 -1.06 29.29 -10.56
N SER A 167 -0.43 28.42 -11.35
CA SER A 167 0.10 28.73 -12.69
C SER A 167 -0.92 28.44 -13.80
N GLY A 168 -2.17 28.15 -13.47
CA GLY A 168 -3.23 27.82 -14.45
C GLY A 168 -3.07 26.46 -15.12
N LEU A 169 -2.17 25.60 -14.62
CA LEU A 169 -1.93 24.27 -15.15
C LEU A 169 -2.81 23.24 -14.44
N ALA A 170 -3.36 22.30 -15.20
CA ALA A 170 -4.06 21.17 -14.61
C ALA A 170 -3.05 20.19 -13.95
N TRP A 171 -3.47 19.58 -12.85
CA TRP A 171 -2.60 18.72 -12.04
C TRP A 171 -1.97 17.54 -12.83
N TRP A 172 -2.65 17.00 -13.83
CA TRP A 172 -2.13 15.95 -14.72
C TRP A 172 -1.09 16.42 -15.72
N GLN A 173 -0.96 17.73 -15.92
CA GLN A 173 0.05 18.33 -16.80
C GLN A 173 1.39 18.51 -16.10
N VAL A 174 1.36 18.72 -14.77
CA VAL A 174 2.55 19.02 -13.96
C VAL A 174 3.18 17.77 -13.33
N MET A 175 2.53 16.60 -13.43
CA MET A 175 2.97 15.42 -12.71
C MET A 175 3.05 14.18 -13.61
N PRO A 176 4.16 13.43 -13.59
CA PRO A 176 4.25 12.11 -14.23
C PRO A 176 3.50 11.07 -13.40
N LEU A 177 2.17 11.03 -13.55
CA LEU A 177 1.26 10.29 -12.68
C LEU A 177 1.61 8.81 -12.52
N GLY A 178 2.04 8.18 -13.61
CA GLY A 178 2.42 6.78 -13.58
C GLY A 178 3.63 6.51 -12.68
N LEU A 179 4.67 7.34 -12.79
CA LEU A 179 5.84 7.22 -11.93
C LEU A 179 5.51 7.51 -10.47
N VAL A 180 4.73 8.57 -10.25
CA VAL A 180 4.34 9.01 -8.90
C VAL A 180 3.55 7.94 -8.17
N GLU A 181 2.58 7.31 -8.84
CA GLU A 181 1.77 6.22 -8.28
C GLU A 181 2.64 4.99 -7.97
N ARG A 182 3.54 4.60 -8.89
CA ARG A 182 4.45 3.45 -8.70
C ARG A 182 5.39 3.65 -7.53
N CYS A 183 5.98 4.84 -7.41
CA CYS A 183 6.86 5.15 -6.28
C CYS A 183 6.10 5.10 -4.96
N LEU A 184 4.91 5.70 -4.87
CA LEU A 184 4.10 5.67 -3.66
C LEU A 184 3.68 4.24 -3.32
N ALA A 185 3.18 3.47 -4.28
CA ALA A 185 2.81 2.08 -4.08
C ALA A 185 3.99 1.22 -3.60
N ALA A 186 5.18 1.39 -4.18
CA ALA A 186 6.39 0.68 -3.77
C ALA A 186 6.77 1.03 -2.32
N ILE A 187 6.79 2.32 -1.96
CA ILE A 187 7.09 2.81 -0.61
C ILE A 187 6.12 2.17 0.40
N GLU A 188 4.83 2.14 0.07
CA GLU A 188 3.78 1.62 0.94
C GLU A 188 3.85 0.10 1.07
N VAL A 189 4.09 -0.63 -0.01
CA VAL A 189 4.26 -2.10 0.03
C VAL A 189 5.49 -2.48 0.85
N ILE A 190 6.57 -1.70 0.80
CA ILE A 190 7.75 -1.90 1.65
C ILE A 190 7.39 -1.67 3.12
N ALA A 191 6.68 -0.58 3.44
CA ALA A 191 6.22 -0.31 4.81
C ALA A 191 5.34 -1.44 5.35
N LEU A 192 4.38 -1.91 4.55
CA LEU A 192 3.49 -3.02 4.88
C LEU A 192 4.25 -4.34 5.08
N THR A 193 5.20 -4.63 4.19
CA THR A 193 6.06 -5.83 4.29
C THR A 193 6.87 -5.79 5.58
N ALA A 194 7.43 -4.64 5.94
CA ALA A 194 8.15 -4.44 7.18
C ALA A 194 7.24 -4.66 8.42
N LEU A 195 6.00 -4.17 8.40
CA LEU A 195 5.00 -4.47 9.43
C LEU A 195 4.69 -5.98 9.51
N GLY A 196 4.57 -6.63 8.36
CA GLY A 196 4.34 -8.08 8.27
C GLY A 196 5.51 -8.90 8.82
N VAL A 197 6.75 -8.52 8.51
CA VAL A 197 7.97 -9.14 9.06
C VAL A 197 8.02 -8.99 10.57
N TRP A 198 7.72 -7.80 11.10
CA TRP A 198 7.63 -7.60 12.54
C TRP A 198 6.51 -8.43 13.18
N ALA A 199 5.35 -8.50 12.54
CA ALA A 199 4.23 -9.35 13.00
C ALA A 199 4.56 -10.85 12.96
N ALA A 200 5.44 -11.31 12.07
CA ALA A 200 5.88 -12.69 11.96
C ALA A 200 7.05 -13.05 12.90
N GLY A 201 7.75 -12.06 13.45
CA GLY A 201 8.89 -12.24 14.33
C GLY A 201 8.51 -12.89 15.68
N LYS A 202 9.47 -13.53 16.33
CA LYS A 202 9.28 -14.07 17.70
C LYS A 202 9.12 -12.90 18.69
N PRO A 203 8.33 -13.05 19.77
CA PRO A 203 8.34 -12.09 20.87
C PRO A 203 9.76 -12.00 21.44
N VAL A 204 10.26 -10.78 21.65
CA VAL A 204 11.49 -10.55 22.38
C VAL A 204 11.22 -10.95 23.83
N GLY A 205 11.86 -11.97 24.36
CA GLY A 205 11.70 -12.38 25.77
C GLY A 205 11.65 -13.89 26.05
N LEU A 206 11.77 -14.77 25.04
CA LEU A 206 11.73 -16.24 25.27
C LEU A 206 13.09 -16.94 25.07
N VAL A 207 14.21 -16.22 25.10
CA VAL A 207 15.53 -16.81 24.81
C VAL A 207 16.38 -17.07 26.05
N GLU A 208 16.00 -16.67 27.24
CA GLU A 208 16.88 -16.78 28.44
C GLU A 208 16.54 -17.87 29.43
N GLU A 209 15.51 -18.71 29.27
CA GLU A 209 15.18 -19.74 30.27
C GLU A 209 15.66 -21.17 29.93
N THR A 210 16.37 -21.40 28.84
CA THR A 210 16.78 -22.76 28.46
C THR A 210 18.29 -23.04 28.61
N SER A 211 19.07 -22.15 29.20
CA SER A 211 20.52 -22.38 29.42
C SER A 211 20.93 -22.43 30.89
N ALA A 212 19.98 -22.54 31.82
CA ALA A 212 20.25 -22.74 33.27
C ALA A 212 19.51 -23.99 33.74
N GLY A 213 19.95 -25.18 33.31
CA GLY A 213 19.50 -26.47 33.76
C GLY A 213 20.55 -27.50 33.50
#